data_c84aa32947b81a0d9a45d01d54e053db
#
_entry.id   c84aa32947b81a0d9a45d01d54e053db
#
_cell.length_a   1.000
_cell.length_b   1.000
_cell.length_c   1.000
_cell.angle_alpha   90.00
_cell.angle_beta   90.00
_cell.angle_gamma   90.00
#
_symmetry.space_group_name_H-M   'P 1'
#
loop_
_entity.id
_entity.type
_entity.pdbx_description
1 polymer ?
#
loop_
_entity_poly.entity_id
_entity_poly.type
_entity_poly.pdbx_seq_one_letter_code
_entity_poly.pdbx_strand_id
1 'polypeptide(L)'
;MISSFLRSGAPASRRVLLLPTLLAGCLGAMVLASAAQAQQQQRGRPAAAAAAPAAAGQGQAMLLETAGKWQAFSSQQGRSKVCYALSKAESRLPANLKDVEGLLFVATRPAEGVRNEISFVMNFDLKEDVEHQAIIGSERYALVAKGQNMWLKNPAEEPRMLESLRKGAGLEIKGTSKRGNPTADKYSLAGMSQTVKRAEDACK
;
A
#
# COMPACT_ATOMS: atom_id res chain seq x y z
N MET A 1 -5.47 46.18 -35.41
CA MET A 1 -4.71 45.56 -36.50
C MET A 1 -4.78 44.07 -36.27
N ILE A 2 -5.79 43.34 -36.86
CA ILE A 2 -5.62 42.53 -38.09
C ILE A 2 -4.63 41.36 -37.77
N SER A 3 -4.94 40.09 -37.83
CA SER A 3 -5.89 39.29 -38.63
C SER A 3 -6.04 37.87 -38.06
N SER A 4 -7.22 37.34 -38.24
CA SER A 4 -7.65 35.93 -38.24
C SER A 4 -6.79 35.03 -39.12
N PHE A 5 -6.71 33.71 -38.72
CA PHE A 5 -6.74 32.61 -39.68
C PHE A 5 -7.42 31.37 -39.08
N LEU A 6 -8.63 31.15 -39.54
CA LEU A 6 -9.36 29.89 -39.55
C LEU A 6 -8.68 28.90 -40.51
N ARG A 7 -8.55 27.63 -40.14
CA ARG A 7 -8.68 26.54 -41.12
C ARG A 7 -9.26 25.27 -40.50
N SER A 8 -10.41 25.00 -41.00
CA SER A 8 -11.25 23.82 -40.96
C SER A 8 -10.59 22.61 -41.66
N GLY A 9 -10.92 21.40 -41.22
CA GLY A 9 -10.56 20.16 -41.90
C GLY A 9 -11.07 18.91 -41.19
N ALA A 10 -12.31 18.52 -41.48
CA ALA A 10 -12.88 17.18 -41.31
C ALA A 10 -13.13 16.59 -42.70
N PRO A 11 -13.64 15.34 -42.88
CA PRO A 11 -13.34 14.02 -42.31
C PRO A 11 -13.04 12.98 -43.41
N ALA A 12 -12.60 11.79 -43.08
CA ALA A 12 -12.60 10.67 -44.03
C ALA A 12 -13.12 9.39 -43.39
N SER A 13 -14.38 9.12 -43.67
CA SER A 13 -15.03 7.82 -43.53
C SER A 13 -14.41 6.80 -44.46
N ARG A 14 -14.03 5.63 -43.96
CA ARG A 14 -13.87 4.44 -44.81
C ARG A 14 -14.79 3.33 -44.29
N ARG A 15 -15.87 3.15 -45.04
CA ARG A 15 -16.72 1.95 -45.06
C ARG A 15 -15.94 0.85 -45.79
N VAL A 16 -15.86 -0.33 -45.22
CA VAL A 16 -15.49 -1.55 -45.93
C VAL A 16 -16.54 -2.62 -45.67
N LEU A 17 -17.07 -3.04 -46.80
CA LEU A 17 -18.09 -3.98 -47.17
C LEU A 17 -18.10 -5.32 -46.41
N LEU A 18 -19.33 -5.73 -46.16
CA LEU A 18 -19.79 -7.11 -45.92
C LEU A 18 -19.59 -8.00 -47.13
N LEU A 19 -19.16 -9.23 -46.92
CA LEU A 19 -19.49 -10.37 -47.79
C LEU A 19 -19.78 -11.60 -46.95
N PRO A 20 -20.87 -12.32 -47.15
CA PRO A 20 -21.18 -13.58 -46.53
C PRO A 20 -20.75 -14.74 -47.42
N THR A 21 -20.20 -15.80 -46.85
CA THR A 21 -20.07 -17.10 -47.49
C THR A 21 -20.74 -18.18 -46.62
N LEU A 22 -21.86 -18.67 -47.12
CA LEU A 22 -22.53 -19.92 -46.78
C LEU A 22 -21.75 -21.10 -47.42
N LEU A 23 -21.70 -22.24 -46.69
CA LEU A 23 -21.83 -23.63 -47.15
C LEU A 23 -21.48 -24.57 -46.01
N ALA A 24 -22.45 -25.21 -45.40
CA ALA A 24 -22.96 -26.54 -45.71
C ALA A 24 -22.19 -27.70 -45.07
N GLY A 25 -22.82 -28.28 -44.03
CA GLY A 25 -23.14 -29.68 -43.93
C GLY A 25 -22.05 -30.66 -43.50
N CYS A 26 -22.23 -31.26 -42.28
CA CYS A 26 -22.17 -32.72 -42.14
C CYS A 26 -22.74 -33.15 -40.79
N LEU A 27 -23.71 -34.04 -40.86
CA LEU A 27 -24.26 -34.84 -39.77
C LEU A 27 -23.16 -35.75 -39.17
N GLY A 28 -23.13 -35.90 -37.87
CA GLY A 28 -22.28 -36.87 -37.21
C GLY A 28 -22.65 -37.06 -35.75
N ALA A 29 -23.56 -38.03 -35.55
CA ALA A 29 -23.73 -38.94 -34.40
C ALA A 29 -23.51 -38.44 -32.96
N MET A 30 -24.59 -38.58 -32.17
CA MET A 30 -24.68 -38.69 -30.72
C MET A 30 -23.63 -39.60 -30.10
N VAL A 31 -22.97 -39.10 -29.06
CA VAL A 31 -22.51 -39.92 -27.95
C VAL A 31 -22.86 -39.16 -26.67
N LEU A 32 -23.90 -39.66 -25.99
CA LEU A 32 -24.24 -39.32 -24.62
C LEU A 32 -23.17 -39.94 -23.70
N ALA A 33 -22.30 -39.14 -23.15
CA ALA A 33 -21.50 -39.54 -22.02
C ALA A 33 -21.87 -38.65 -20.84
N SER A 34 -22.62 -39.24 -19.93
CA SER A 34 -22.94 -38.71 -18.61
C SER A 34 -21.66 -38.58 -17.80
N ALA A 35 -21.22 -37.39 -17.54
CA ALA A 35 -20.24 -37.12 -16.52
C ALA A 35 -20.98 -36.59 -15.28
N ALA A 36 -21.15 -37.49 -14.33
CA ALA A 36 -21.72 -37.23 -13.02
C ALA A 36 -20.77 -36.29 -12.24
N GLN A 37 -21.45 -35.35 -11.60
CA GLN A 37 -21.01 -34.41 -10.61
C GLN A 37 -19.96 -34.92 -9.63
N ALA A 38 -18.89 -34.18 -9.49
CA ALA A 38 -18.18 -34.06 -8.22
C ALA A 38 -18.32 -32.63 -7.71
N GLN A 39 -19.46 -32.32 -7.11
CA GLN A 39 -19.60 -31.19 -6.20
C GLN A 39 -18.87 -31.54 -4.90
N GLN A 40 -17.58 -31.28 -4.84
CA GLN A 40 -16.86 -31.31 -3.57
C GLN A 40 -17.07 -29.98 -2.86
N GLN A 41 -17.79 -30.14 -1.76
CA GLN A 41 -18.01 -29.21 -0.69
C GLN A 41 -16.70 -28.48 -0.31
N GLN A 42 -16.58 -27.21 -0.66
CA GLN A 42 -15.66 -26.30 0.01
C GLN A 42 -16.28 -25.87 1.33
N ARG A 43 -16.12 -26.71 2.34
CA ARG A 43 -16.33 -26.31 3.74
C ARG A 43 -15.27 -25.30 4.14
N GLY A 44 -15.75 -24.20 4.62
CA GLY A 44 -15.16 -23.13 5.39
C GLY A 44 -13.67 -23.19 5.69
N ARG A 45 -12.90 -22.42 4.93
CA ARG A 45 -11.55 -22.04 5.31
C ARG A 45 -11.66 -20.75 6.11
N PRO A 46 -11.09 -20.66 7.32
CA PRO A 46 -11.07 -19.41 8.07
C PRO A 46 -10.43 -18.32 7.22
N ALA A 47 -10.99 -17.11 7.28
CA ALA A 47 -10.47 -15.94 6.61
C ALA A 47 -8.99 -15.79 6.92
N ALA A 48 -8.14 -15.95 5.92
CA ALA A 48 -6.73 -15.65 6.00
C ALA A 48 -6.57 -14.15 6.30
N ALA A 49 -5.80 -13.83 7.32
CA ALA A 49 -5.40 -12.48 7.67
C ALA A 49 -5.01 -11.72 6.40
N ALA A 50 -5.56 -10.51 6.26
CA ALA A 50 -5.30 -9.62 5.14
C ALA A 50 -3.79 -9.46 4.94
N ALA A 51 -3.29 -9.90 3.81
CA ALA A 51 -1.92 -9.69 3.40
C ALA A 51 -1.66 -8.18 3.30
N ALA A 52 -0.61 -7.72 3.94
CA ALA A 52 -0.09 -6.37 3.73
C ALA A 52 0.11 -6.11 2.23
N PRO A 53 -0.14 -4.88 1.72
CA PRO A 53 0.08 -4.57 0.32
C PRO A 53 1.52 -4.91 -0.04
N ALA A 54 1.68 -5.74 -1.06
CA ALA A 54 2.97 -6.16 -1.57
C ALA A 54 3.74 -4.92 -2.05
N ALA A 55 4.73 -4.49 -1.27
CA ALA A 55 5.88 -3.81 -1.84
C ALA A 55 6.48 -4.81 -2.82
N ALA A 56 6.40 -4.50 -4.11
CA ALA A 56 6.69 -5.37 -5.22
C ALA A 56 8.04 -6.10 -5.05
N GLY A 57 8.02 -7.42 -4.95
CA GLY A 57 9.21 -8.24 -4.95
C GLY A 57 8.97 -9.60 -4.30
N GLN A 58 9.00 -10.63 -5.08
CA GLN A 58 8.71 -12.04 -4.87
C GLN A 58 9.39 -12.72 -3.64
N GLY A 59 9.16 -12.24 -2.45
CA GLY A 59 9.57 -12.91 -1.24
C GLY A 59 8.43 -12.89 -0.23
N GLN A 60 8.02 -14.05 0.26
CA GLN A 60 7.04 -14.09 1.35
C GLN A 60 7.64 -13.40 2.58
N ALA A 61 6.90 -12.43 3.13
CA ALA A 61 7.25 -11.82 4.39
C ALA A 61 7.08 -12.85 5.52
N MET A 62 8.14 -13.11 6.27
CA MET A 62 8.14 -13.99 7.43
C MET A 62 7.93 -13.14 8.69
N LEU A 63 6.89 -13.44 9.44
CA LEU A 63 6.67 -12.84 10.75
C LEU A 63 7.76 -13.30 11.73
N LEU A 64 8.44 -12.35 12.35
CA LEU A 64 9.52 -12.59 13.30
C LEU A 64 9.05 -12.46 14.75
N GLU A 65 8.17 -11.49 15.01
CA GLU A 65 7.70 -11.17 16.36
C GLU A 65 6.42 -10.33 16.30
N THR A 66 5.62 -10.42 17.35
CA THR A 66 4.47 -9.53 17.61
C THR A 66 4.56 -9.00 19.02
N ALA A 67 4.48 -7.67 19.19
CA ALA A 67 4.42 -7.00 20.48
C ALA A 67 3.36 -5.89 20.45
N GLY A 68 2.32 -6.02 21.27
CA GLY A 68 1.17 -5.11 21.22
C GLY A 68 0.49 -5.08 19.86
N LYS A 69 0.43 -3.90 19.23
CA LYS A 69 -0.11 -3.70 17.88
C LYS A 69 0.97 -3.76 16.79
N TRP A 70 2.21 -3.98 17.16
CA TRP A 70 3.35 -3.99 16.28
C TRP A 70 3.75 -5.41 15.89
N GLN A 71 4.21 -5.56 14.67
CA GLN A 71 4.71 -6.82 14.11
C GLN A 71 6.04 -6.58 13.41
N ALA A 72 7.02 -7.44 13.64
CA ALA A 72 8.29 -7.44 12.94
C ALA A 72 8.30 -8.52 11.86
N PHE A 73 8.84 -8.18 10.70
CA PHE A 73 8.94 -9.07 9.54
C PHE A 73 10.33 -9.05 8.93
N SER A 74 10.67 -10.14 8.23
CA SER A 74 11.74 -10.15 7.24
C SER A 74 11.20 -10.69 5.92
N SER A 75 11.71 -10.16 4.82
CA SER A 75 11.42 -10.63 3.46
C SER A 75 12.70 -10.71 2.67
N GLN A 76 12.86 -11.79 1.90
CA GLN A 76 13.98 -11.96 0.98
C GLN A 76 13.51 -11.63 -0.43
N GLN A 77 14.17 -10.67 -1.08
CA GLN A 77 13.89 -10.26 -2.45
C GLN A 77 15.14 -10.51 -3.30
N GLY A 78 15.23 -11.69 -3.90
CA GLY A 78 16.43 -12.12 -4.58
C GLY A 78 17.61 -12.17 -3.61
N ARG A 79 18.66 -11.36 -3.86
CA ARG A 79 19.82 -11.21 -2.97
C ARG A 79 19.63 -10.15 -1.88
N SER A 80 18.59 -9.35 -1.97
CA SER A 80 18.31 -8.27 -1.03
C SER A 80 17.40 -8.75 0.08
N LYS A 81 17.74 -8.38 1.31
CA LYS A 81 16.90 -8.63 2.49
C LYS A 81 16.27 -7.33 2.96
N VAL A 82 15.00 -7.38 3.28
CA VAL A 82 14.24 -6.26 3.85
C VAL A 82 13.67 -6.70 5.19
N CYS A 83 13.92 -5.95 6.24
CA CYS A 83 13.35 -6.19 7.56
C CYS A 83 12.61 -4.94 8.00
N TYR A 84 11.43 -5.13 8.55
CA TYR A 84 10.61 -3.99 8.97
C TYR A 84 9.74 -4.35 10.17
N ALA A 85 9.45 -3.32 10.96
CA ALA A 85 8.36 -3.33 11.92
C ALA A 85 7.18 -2.54 11.33
N LEU A 86 5.97 -3.02 11.60
CA LEU A 86 4.77 -2.35 11.12
C LEU A 86 3.69 -2.33 12.20
N SER A 87 2.88 -1.28 12.21
CA SER A 87 1.65 -1.16 12.98
C SER A 87 0.53 -0.59 12.12
N LYS A 88 -0.71 -0.93 12.47
CA LYS A 88 -1.92 -0.35 11.87
C LYS A 88 -2.43 0.80 12.73
N ALA A 89 -3.04 1.78 12.09
CA ALA A 89 -3.74 2.84 12.80
C ALA A 89 -4.87 2.25 13.67
N GLU A 90 -4.95 2.68 14.92
CA GLU A 90 -6.02 2.27 15.84
C GLU A 90 -7.32 3.05 15.58
N SER A 91 -7.19 4.27 15.10
CA SER A 91 -8.33 5.10 14.70
C SER A 91 -7.98 5.98 13.53
N ARG A 92 -8.96 6.25 12.68
CA ARG A 92 -8.86 7.10 11.50
C ARG A 92 -10.02 8.07 11.38
N LEU A 93 -9.72 9.30 11.01
CA LEU A 93 -10.70 10.32 10.70
C LEU A 93 -10.49 10.86 9.27
N PRO A 94 -11.56 11.21 8.57
CA PRO A 94 -12.98 11.11 8.95
C PRO A 94 -13.47 9.64 9.02
N ALA A 95 -14.63 9.43 9.65
CA ALA A 95 -15.13 8.08 9.99
C ALA A 95 -15.33 7.13 8.80
N ASN A 96 -15.49 7.66 7.58
CA ASN A 96 -15.55 6.85 6.36
C ASN A 96 -14.23 6.18 5.99
N LEU A 97 -13.12 6.53 6.65
CA LEU A 97 -11.81 5.87 6.49
C LEU A 97 -11.59 4.70 7.46
N LYS A 98 -12.55 4.41 8.36
CA LYS A 98 -12.39 3.38 9.40
C LYS A 98 -12.04 1.98 8.86
N ASP A 99 -12.53 1.66 7.65
CA ASP A 99 -12.32 0.37 6.99
C ASP A 99 -11.12 0.39 6.01
N VAL A 100 -10.45 1.54 5.88
CA VAL A 100 -9.24 1.72 5.08
C VAL A 100 -8.03 1.65 6.01
N GLU A 101 -7.13 0.69 5.83
CA GLU A 101 -5.99 0.53 6.72
C GLU A 101 -4.97 1.66 6.55
N GLY A 102 -4.56 2.30 7.64
CA GLY A 102 -3.37 3.15 7.70
C GLY A 102 -2.22 2.37 8.30
N LEU A 103 -1.06 2.37 7.65
CA LEU A 103 0.09 1.58 8.07
C LEU A 103 1.28 2.49 8.38
N LEU A 104 1.97 2.20 9.47
CA LEU A 104 3.25 2.81 9.83
C LEU A 104 4.34 1.75 9.73
N PHE A 105 5.39 2.04 8.97
CA PHE A 105 6.56 1.18 8.80
C PHE A 105 7.81 1.82 9.39
N VAL A 106 8.67 0.98 9.96
CA VAL A 106 10.08 1.29 10.22
C VAL A 106 10.90 0.19 9.55
N ALA A 107 11.59 0.52 8.46
CA ALA A 107 12.20 -0.45 7.55
C ALA A 107 13.71 -0.30 7.45
N THR A 108 14.40 -1.44 7.33
CA THR A 108 15.85 -1.53 7.08
C THR A 108 16.08 -2.35 5.81
N ARG A 109 16.85 -1.77 4.88
CA ARG A 109 17.25 -2.38 3.60
C ARG A 109 18.76 -2.29 3.45
N PRO A 110 19.53 -3.27 3.97
CA PRO A 110 21.00 -3.20 4.01
C PRO A 110 21.64 -3.05 2.63
N ALA A 111 21.10 -3.70 1.60
CA ALA A 111 21.62 -3.64 0.23
C ALA A 111 21.50 -2.22 -0.38
N GLU A 112 20.58 -1.40 0.14
CA GLU A 112 20.36 -0.01 -0.28
C GLU A 112 21.00 1.01 0.67
N GLY A 113 21.65 0.54 1.75
CA GLY A 113 22.21 1.41 2.80
C GLY A 113 21.13 2.09 3.67
N VAL A 114 19.87 1.69 3.54
CA VAL A 114 18.73 2.27 4.28
C VAL A 114 18.60 1.60 5.64
N ARG A 115 18.54 2.43 6.70
CA ARG A 115 18.36 1.97 8.08
C ARG A 115 17.25 2.77 8.74
N ASN A 116 16.25 2.04 9.26
CA ASN A 116 15.15 2.59 10.07
C ASN A 116 14.35 3.71 9.38
N GLU A 117 14.18 3.61 8.06
CA GLU A 117 13.32 4.53 7.32
C GLU A 117 11.89 4.47 7.85
N ILE A 118 11.35 5.63 8.21
CA ILE A 118 9.99 5.77 8.72
C ILE A 118 9.08 6.17 7.55
N SER A 119 8.05 5.36 7.29
CA SER A 119 7.09 5.64 6.22
C SER A 119 5.66 5.31 6.64
N PHE A 120 4.71 5.99 6.01
CA PHE A 120 3.28 5.82 6.25
C PHE A 120 2.59 5.48 4.95
N VAL A 121 1.76 4.44 4.96
CA VAL A 121 0.91 4.06 3.83
C VAL A 121 -0.54 4.34 4.23
N MET A 122 -1.14 5.31 3.55
CA MET A 122 -2.47 5.80 3.91
C MET A 122 -3.60 5.05 3.22
N ASN A 123 -3.28 4.32 2.12
CA ASN A 123 -4.25 3.58 1.30
C ASN A 123 -5.38 4.45 0.72
N PHE A 124 -5.14 5.75 0.59
CA PHE A 124 -5.92 6.70 -0.19
C PHE A 124 -4.97 7.77 -0.76
N ASP A 125 -5.35 8.41 -1.87
CA ASP A 125 -4.53 9.42 -2.50
C ASP A 125 -4.44 10.69 -1.65
N LEU A 126 -3.22 11.16 -1.42
CA LEU A 126 -2.87 12.33 -0.66
C LEU A 126 -2.69 13.56 -1.56
N LYS A 127 -2.82 14.74 -0.99
CA LYS A 127 -2.49 15.99 -1.64
C LYS A 127 -0.99 16.24 -1.49
N GLU A 128 -0.24 16.22 -2.62
CA GLU A 128 1.23 16.22 -2.60
C GLU A 128 1.85 17.60 -2.39
N ASP A 129 1.12 18.67 -2.73
CA ASP A 129 1.55 20.07 -2.69
C ASP A 129 1.33 20.77 -1.35
N VAL A 130 1.02 20.03 -0.30
CA VAL A 130 0.82 20.53 1.07
C VAL A 130 1.70 19.77 2.06
N GLU A 131 1.99 20.40 3.19
CA GLU A 131 2.70 19.77 4.28
C GLU A 131 1.73 18.92 5.12
N HIS A 132 2.17 17.71 5.44
CA HIS A 132 1.54 16.81 6.40
C HIS A 132 2.37 16.77 7.67
N GLN A 133 1.82 16.25 8.76
CA GLN A 133 2.49 16.26 10.05
C GLN A 133 2.41 14.92 10.79
N ALA A 134 3.50 14.53 11.43
CA ALA A 134 3.53 13.52 12.48
C ALA A 134 3.72 14.20 13.84
N ILE A 135 2.92 13.81 14.83
CA ILE A 135 2.90 14.42 16.15
C ILE A 135 3.10 13.31 17.21
N ILE A 136 4.15 13.46 18.03
CA ILE A 136 4.48 12.53 19.12
C ILE A 136 4.64 13.35 20.39
N GLY A 137 3.66 13.32 21.28
CA GLY A 137 3.63 14.22 22.45
C GLY A 137 3.64 15.70 22.01
N SER A 138 4.69 16.43 22.39
CA SER A 138 4.90 17.83 21.97
C SER A 138 5.70 17.96 20.67
N GLU A 139 6.39 16.91 20.23
CA GLU A 139 7.23 16.92 19.02
C GLU A 139 6.39 16.88 17.75
N ARG A 140 6.82 17.66 16.74
CA ARG A 140 6.18 17.74 15.44
C ARG A 140 7.21 17.53 14.35
N TYR A 141 6.86 16.73 13.35
CA TYR A 141 7.69 16.41 12.21
C TYR A 141 6.91 16.70 10.92
N ALA A 142 7.53 17.44 10.02
CA ALA A 142 6.97 17.72 8.70
C ALA A 142 7.09 16.48 7.82
N LEU A 143 6.00 16.14 7.12
CA LEU A 143 5.92 15.04 6.19
C LEU A 143 5.64 15.55 4.78
N VAL A 144 6.16 14.84 3.78
CA VAL A 144 5.81 14.97 2.36
C VAL A 144 5.06 13.74 1.91
N ALA A 145 4.16 13.93 0.94
CA ALA A 145 3.37 12.85 0.38
C ALA A 145 3.70 12.62 -1.10
N LYS A 146 3.60 11.36 -1.54
CA LYS A 146 3.56 10.98 -2.94
C LYS A 146 2.59 9.81 -3.13
N GLY A 147 1.53 10.04 -3.91
CA GLY A 147 0.46 9.07 -4.05
C GLY A 147 -0.22 8.77 -2.72
N GLN A 148 -0.09 7.56 -2.24
CA GLN A 148 -0.68 7.08 -0.98
C GLN A 148 0.31 6.99 0.18
N ASN A 149 1.55 7.45 -0.02
CA ASN A 149 2.62 7.29 0.95
C ASN A 149 3.10 8.64 1.47
N MET A 150 3.62 8.64 2.72
CA MET A 150 4.27 9.79 3.32
C MET A 150 5.61 9.39 3.95
N TRP A 151 6.54 10.35 3.95
CA TRP A 151 7.86 10.25 4.58
C TRP A 151 8.20 11.56 5.26
N LEU A 152 9.24 11.56 6.08
CA LEU A 152 9.82 12.79 6.61
C LEU A 152 10.25 13.71 5.47
N LYS A 153 9.86 14.99 5.56
CA LYS A 153 10.27 16.04 4.62
C LYS A 153 11.79 16.25 4.66
N ASN A 154 12.37 16.11 5.84
CA ASN A 154 13.82 16.14 6.06
C ASN A 154 14.30 14.78 6.59
N PRO A 155 14.94 13.94 5.75
CA PRO A 155 15.42 12.62 6.18
C PRO A 155 16.45 12.69 7.32
N ALA A 156 17.15 13.81 7.50
CA ALA A 156 18.09 13.98 8.61
C ALA A 156 17.41 13.99 10.00
N GLU A 157 16.08 14.14 10.04
CA GLU A 157 15.29 14.06 11.28
C GLU A 157 14.86 12.63 11.64
N GLU A 158 15.09 11.64 10.77
CA GLU A 158 14.68 10.24 11.06
C GLU A 158 15.22 9.71 12.39
N PRO A 159 16.51 9.88 12.73
CA PRO A 159 17.02 9.40 14.03
C PRO A 159 16.31 10.07 15.21
N ARG A 160 16.03 11.38 15.13
CA ARG A 160 15.30 12.12 16.16
C ARG A 160 13.85 11.63 16.27
N MET A 161 13.18 11.44 15.14
CA MET A 161 11.81 10.93 15.14
C MET A 161 11.75 9.50 15.70
N LEU A 162 12.70 8.63 15.34
CA LEU A 162 12.77 7.27 15.87
C LEU A 162 12.92 7.26 17.39
N GLU A 163 13.75 8.14 17.96
CA GLU A 163 13.86 8.30 19.42
C GLU A 163 12.57 8.80 20.06
N SER A 164 11.86 9.74 19.43
CA SER A 164 10.56 10.20 19.90
C SER A 164 9.52 9.08 19.87
N LEU A 165 9.52 8.26 18.82
CA LEU A 165 8.66 7.07 18.71
C LEU A 165 8.95 6.04 19.80
N ARG A 166 10.24 5.82 20.14
CA ARG A 166 10.63 4.89 21.21
C ARG A 166 10.21 5.34 22.60
N LYS A 167 10.12 6.64 22.84
CA LYS A 167 9.78 7.23 24.15
C LYS A 167 8.30 7.59 24.28
N GLY A 168 7.60 7.75 23.15
CA GLY A 168 6.21 8.17 23.11
C GLY A 168 5.24 7.04 23.43
N ALA A 169 4.04 7.40 23.87
CA ALA A 169 2.93 6.46 24.05
C ALA A 169 2.09 6.32 22.78
N GLY A 170 2.00 7.37 21.95
CA GLY A 170 1.19 7.41 20.75
C GLY A 170 1.72 8.38 19.71
N LEU A 171 1.33 8.15 18.48
CA LEU A 171 1.62 8.99 17.31
C LEU A 171 0.30 9.39 16.66
N GLU A 172 0.17 10.65 16.29
CA GLU A 172 -0.90 11.15 15.42
C GLU A 172 -0.32 11.62 14.09
N ILE A 173 -0.88 11.14 12.98
CA ILE A 173 -0.57 11.63 11.63
C ILE A 173 -1.71 12.51 11.16
N LYS A 174 -1.41 13.76 10.85
CA LYS A 174 -2.33 14.71 10.22
C LYS A 174 -2.00 14.84 8.75
N GLY A 175 -2.98 14.57 7.91
CA GLY A 175 -2.84 14.60 6.47
C GLY A 175 -3.98 15.35 5.80
N THR A 176 -3.84 15.51 4.49
CA THR A 176 -4.87 16.04 3.60
C THR A 176 -5.02 15.10 2.42
N SER A 177 -6.22 14.60 2.18
CA SER A 177 -6.49 13.76 1.02
C SER A 177 -6.39 14.59 -0.27
N LYS A 178 -6.21 13.94 -1.42
CA LYS A 178 -6.18 14.59 -2.74
C LYS A 178 -7.42 15.45 -3.01
N ARG A 179 -8.56 15.10 -2.39
CA ARG A 179 -9.82 15.87 -2.47
C ARG A 179 -9.83 17.09 -1.55
N GLY A 180 -8.78 17.35 -0.76
CA GLY A 180 -8.68 18.46 0.17
C GLY A 180 -9.29 18.21 1.56
N ASN A 181 -9.75 16.99 1.85
CA ASN A 181 -10.31 16.67 3.15
C ASN A 181 -9.19 16.44 4.17
N PRO A 182 -9.26 17.04 5.37
CA PRO A 182 -8.32 16.75 6.44
C PRO A 182 -8.52 15.32 6.96
N THR A 183 -7.40 14.65 7.29
CA THR A 183 -7.39 13.29 7.86
C THR A 183 -6.52 13.25 9.11
N ALA A 184 -6.85 12.35 10.03
CA ALA A 184 -6.05 12.11 11.22
C ALA A 184 -6.06 10.61 11.55
N ASP A 185 -4.86 10.04 11.69
CA ASP A 185 -4.64 8.64 12.05
C ASP A 185 -3.90 8.58 13.38
N LYS A 186 -4.32 7.69 14.28
CA LYS A 186 -3.63 7.47 15.55
C LYS A 186 -3.07 6.06 15.63
N TYR A 187 -1.86 5.97 16.16
CA TYR A 187 -1.12 4.73 16.35
C TYR A 187 -0.68 4.60 17.80
N SER A 188 -0.81 3.41 18.38
CA SER A 188 -0.16 3.07 19.65
C SER A 188 1.32 2.78 19.40
N LEU A 189 2.18 3.25 20.28
CA LEU A 189 3.62 2.97 20.23
C LEU A 189 4.03 1.83 21.18
N ALA A 190 3.07 1.23 21.89
CA ALA A 190 3.33 0.08 22.77
C ALA A 190 3.80 -1.14 21.95
N GLY A 191 5.02 -1.63 22.24
CA GLY A 191 5.67 -2.74 21.54
C GLY A 191 6.56 -2.32 20.37
N MET A 192 6.54 -1.04 19.97
CA MET A 192 7.33 -0.52 18.84
C MET A 192 8.83 -0.78 19.01
N SER A 193 9.42 -0.39 20.13
CA SER A 193 10.87 -0.52 20.37
C SER A 193 11.35 -1.96 20.28
N GLN A 194 10.56 -2.92 20.78
CA GLN A 194 10.86 -4.35 20.75
C GLN A 194 10.84 -4.89 19.31
N THR A 195 9.79 -4.58 18.55
CA THR A 195 9.65 -5.08 17.16
C THR A 195 10.62 -4.42 16.20
N VAL A 196 10.91 -3.12 16.35
CA VAL A 196 11.95 -2.44 15.56
C VAL A 196 13.31 -3.07 15.83
N LYS A 197 13.68 -3.28 17.10
CA LYS A 197 14.92 -3.97 17.44
C LYS A 197 14.99 -5.37 16.83
N ARG A 198 13.90 -6.13 16.86
CA ARG A 198 13.83 -7.46 16.26
C ARG A 198 14.03 -7.44 14.75
N ALA A 199 13.46 -6.45 14.06
CA ALA A 199 13.66 -6.24 12.62
C ALA A 199 15.11 -5.84 12.32
N GLU A 200 15.68 -4.89 13.08
CA GLU A 200 17.10 -4.49 12.96
C GLU A 200 18.03 -5.68 13.10
N ASP A 201 17.85 -6.52 14.13
CA ASP A 201 18.68 -7.70 14.40
C ASP A 201 18.57 -8.74 13.28
N ALA A 202 17.42 -8.87 12.66
CA ALA A 202 17.23 -9.78 11.53
C ALA A 202 17.93 -9.31 10.25
N CYS A 203 18.24 -8.03 10.12
CA CYS A 203 18.90 -7.43 8.95
C CYS A 203 20.37 -7.00 9.18
N LYS A 204 21.01 -7.55 10.22
CA LYS A 204 22.45 -7.45 10.45
C LYS A 204 23.25 -8.39 9.58
#